data_ccfbbdfd7abc8ce4068b27da5ca3c9d8
#
_entry.id   ccfbbdfd7abc8ce4068b27da5ca3c9d8
#
_cell.length_a   1.000
_cell.length_b   1.000
_cell.length_c   1.000
_cell.angle_alpha   90.00
_cell.angle_beta   90.00
_cell.angle_gamma   90.00
#
_symmetry.space_group_name_H-M   'P 1'
#
loop_
_entity.id
_entity.type
_entity.pdbx_description
1 polymer ?
#
loop_
_entity_poly.entity_id
_entity_poly.type
_entity_poly.pdbx_seq_one_letter_code
_entity_poly.pdbx_strand_id
1 'polypeptide(L)'
;MLKLKKAILIIIDLVKKTLNLEKLNQKELKGFNTSLTKLRLLSNTKVLVPFSLGRTVRGVSFDKNVMLDPAGRLCYEISKGLNNELLCANLAKTFNKEKSYAASDIVHLASNNILKNYPAWSIVMPWENLNIEDMFDNYPDIFFKNRRSRGLIFESNDRLSIIKVMYSSKFVENRVSQMKELFESINSKGLIKDSNLPKINILKKQHEWRWFMGDGGNHRSYILSCLGHEFFSARVSNIIDKDNIKNWHNVKNGTYSKNEAEFIFDSYFKGSKVFRGMV
;
A
#
# COMPACT_ATOMS: atom_id res chain seq x y z
N MET A 1 35.60 -17.65 0.75
CA MET A 1 34.20 -17.35 1.08
C MET A 1 34.01 -16.74 2.48
N LEU A 2 34.64 -17.27 3.55
CA LEU A 2 34.45 -16.75 4.93
C LEU A 2 34.93 -15.31 5.13
N LYS A 3 36.06 -14.93 4.52
CA LYS A 3 36.64 -13.57 4.61
C LYS A 3 35.77 -12.52 3.93
N LEU A 4 35.12 -12.87 2.81
CA LEU A 4 34.20 -11.98 2.09
C LEU A 4 32.89 -11.76 2.88
N LYS A 5 32.35 -12.80 3.52
CA LYS A 5 31.19 -12.68 4.41
C LYS A 5 31.48 -11.79 5.64
N LYS A 6 32.66 -11.91 6.24
CA LYS A 6 33.08 -11.04 7.34
C LYS A 6 33.26 -9.59 6.91
N ALA A 7 33.84 -9.32 5.75
CA ALA A 7 33.97 -7.96 5.20
C ALA A 7 32.61 -7.34 4.90
N ILE A 8 31.67 -8.10 4.34
CA ILE A 8 30.29 -7.65 4.08
C ILE A 8 29.56 -7.32 5.39
N LEU A 9 29.71 -8.15 6.43
CA LEU A 9 29.12 -7.89 7.75
C LEU A 9 29.70 -6.63 8.42
N ILE A 10 30.97 -6.39 8.28
CA ILE A 10 31.64 -5.17 8.81
C ILE A 10 31.14 -3.93 8.04
N ILE A 11 31.01 -4.01 6.73
CA ILE A 11 30.47 -2.91 5.90
C ILE A 11 29.01 -2.64 6.28
N ILE A 12 28.20 -3.67 6.50
CA ILE A 12 26.81 -3.54 6.95
C ILE A 12 26.74 -2.89 8.33
N ASP A 13 27.64 -3.24 9.24
CA ASP A 13 27.68 -2.67 10.59
C ASP A 13 28.21 -1.22 10.61
N LEU A 14 29.20 -0.91 9.75
CA LEU A 14 29.66 0.46 9.51
C LEU A 14 28.54 1.32 8.88
N VAL A 15 27.83 0.80 7.89
CA VAL A 15 26.69 1.47 7.28
C VAL A 15 25.56 1.67 8.30
N LYS A 16 25.33 0.72 9.22
CA LYS A 16 24.39 0.87 10.33
C LYS A 16 24.82 1.92 11.35
N LYS A 17 26.12 2.02 11.65
CA LYS A 17 26.68 3.02 12.57
C LYS A 17 26.79 4.41 11.95
N THR A 18 27.10 4.52 10.65
CA THR A 18 27.23 5.80 9.92
C THR A 18 25.83 6.36 9.56
N LEU A 19 24.87 5.48 9.33
CA LEU A 19 23.45 5.81 9.20
C LEU A 19 22.82 5.64 10.59
N ASN A 20 22.88 6.66 11.42
CA ASN A 20 22.08 6.75 12.64
C ASN A 20 20.61 6.91 12.20
N LEU A 21 20.04 5.81 11.65
CA LEU A 21 18.75 5.74 10.96
C LEU A 21 17.58 6.11 11.88
N GLU A 22 17.83 6.24 13.18
CA GLU A 22 16.82 6.71 14.13
C GLU A 22 16.64 8.23 14.13
N LYS A 23 17.53 9.00 13.47
CA LYS A 23 17.52 10.47 13.46
C LYS A 23 17.77 11.10 12.09
N LEU A 24 17.45 10.39 11.00
CA LEU A 24 17.53 10.98 9.66
C LEU A 24 16.51 12.14 9.54
N ASN A 25 17.00 13.36 9.55
CA ASN A 25 16.17 14.53 9.25
C ASN A 25 15.87 14.59 7.75
N GLN A 26 14.90 15.40 7.35
CA GLN A 26 14.50 15.56 5.95
C GLN A 26 15.65 15.96 5.00
N LYS A 27 16.70 16.60 5.54
CA LYS A 27 17.87 17.07 4.79
C LYS A 27 18.79 15.91 4.45
N GLU A 28 18.94 14.95 5.37
CA GLU A 28 19.70 13.71 5.17
C GLU A 28 18.97 12.76 4.24
N LEU A 29 17.63 12.71 4.30
CA LEU A 29 16.81 11.93 3.37
C LEU A 29 16.84 12.49 1.94
N LYS A 30 16.96 13.82 1.76
CA LYS A 30 17.23 14.42 0.44
C LYS A 30 18.61 14.07 -0.11
N GLY A 31 19.59 13.86 0.78
CA GLY A 31 20.93 13.37 0.46
C GLY A 31 21.01 11.85 0.25
N PHE A 32 19.89 11.13 0.39
CA PHE A 32 19.78 9.70 0.10
C PHE A 32 19.74 9.46 -1.41
N ASN A 33 20.78 9.98 -2.07
CA ASN A 33 21.10 9.71 -3.48
C ASN A 33 21.67 8.29 -3.58
N THR A 34 20.82 7.31 -3.22
CA THR A 34 21.20 5.93 -3.03
C THR A 34 21.28 5.25 -4.38
N SER A 35 22.48 4.83 -4.73
CA SER A 35 22.65 3.86 -5.79
C SER A 35 21.77 2.62 -5.51
N LEU A 36 21.28 1.96 -6.56
CA LEU A 36 20.52 0.71 -6.48
C LEU A 36 21.15 -0.32 -5.53
N THR A 37 22.48 -0.33 -5.44
CA THR A 37 23.26 -1.19 -4.56
C THR A 37 22.99 -0.87 -3.08
N LYS A 38 22.93 0.41 -2.72
CA LYS A 38 22.62 0.82 -1.32
C LYS A 38 21.17 0.50 -0.95
N LEU A 39 20.21 0.71 -1.86
CA LEU A 39 18.82 0.35 -1.62
C LEU A 39 18.61 -1.17 -1.51
N ARG A 40 19.32 -1.99 -2.29
CA ARG A 40 19.30 -3.45 -2.15
C ARG A 40 19.88 -3.93 -0.80
N LEU A 41 20.86 -3.20 -0.24
CA LEU A 41 21.37 -3.47 1.09
C LEU A 41 20.38 -3.12 2.19
N LEU A 42 19.37 -2.28 1.90
CA LEU A 42 18.29 -1.94 2.84
C LEU A 42 17.16 -2.98 2.85
N SER A 43 17.16 -3.97 1.95
CA SER A 43 16.16 -5.04 1.99
C SER A 43 16.18 -5.74 3.35
N ASN A 44 15.03 -5.84 4.00
CA ASN A 44 14.84 -6.30 5.38
C ASN A 44 15.44 -5.42 6.49
N THR A 45 16.03 -4.27 6.18
CA THR A 45 16.51 -3.32 7.19
C THR A 45 15.37 -2.44 7.68
N LYS A 46 15.33 -2.16 8.98
CA LYS A 46 14.44 -1.15 9.56
C LYS A 46 14.85 0.22 9.02
N VAL A 47 13.90 0.91 8.42
CA VAL A 47 14.05 2.27 7.90
C VAL A 47 12.99 3.19 8.50
N LEU A 48 13.33 4.45 8.66
CA LEU A 48 12.40 5.50 9.02
C LEU A 48 12.11 6.31 7.77
N VAL A 49 10.88 6.30 7.29
CA VAL A 49 10.49 6.98 6.05
C VAL A 49 9.50 8.11 6.33
N PRO A 50 9.65 9.27 5.66
CA PRO A 50 8.75 10.40 5.86
C PRO A 50 7.41 10.18 5.17
N PHE A 51 6.31 10.54 5.81
CA PHE A 51 4.97 10.49 5.22
C PHE A 51 4.83 11.39 4.00
N SER A 52 5.57 12.49 3.92
CA SER A 52 5.59 13.38 2.74
C SER A 52 6.01 12.69 1.45
N LEU A 53 6.81 11.62 1.53
CA LEU A 53 7.20 10.79 0.40
C LEU A 53 6.33 9.52 0.26
N GLY A 54 5.41 9.30 1.20
CA GLY A 54 4.54 8.13 1.25
C GLY A 54 3.38 8.19 0.27
N ARG A 55 2.99 7.00 -0.18
CA ARG A 55 1.79 6.77 -0.99
C ARG A 55 0.95 5.68 -0.34
N THR A 56 -0.34 5.86 -0.36
CA THR A 56 -1.28 4.81 0.03
C THR A 56 -1.19 3.64 -0.95
N VAL A 57 -1.81 2.54 -0.65
CA VAL A 57 -1.93 1.40 -1.60
C VAL A 57 -2.60 1.80 -2.91
N ARG A 58 -3.34 2.90 -2.91
CA ARG A 58 -4.02 3.45 -4.08
C ARG A 58 -3.21 4.57 -4.78
N GLY A 59 -1.95 4.76 -4.40
CA GLY A 59 -1.07 5.76 -5.00
C GLY A 59 -1.33 7.22 -4.59
N VAL A 60 -2.24 7.46 -3.65
CA VAL A 60 -2.53 8.80 -3.13
C VAL A 60 -1.48 9.19 -2.08
N SER A 61 -1.05 10.44 -2.05
CA SER A 61 -0.11 10.92 -1.03
C SER A 61 -0.75 10.96 0.37
N PHE A 62 0.05 10.75 1.42
CA PHE A 62 -0.40 10.76 2.82
C PHE A 62 -0.65 12.17 3.40
N ASP A 63 -0.40 13.20 2.62
CA ASP A 63 -0.70 14.60 2.98
C ASP A 63 -2.22 14.91 2.86
N LYS A 64 -2.54 16.07 2.33
CA LYS A 64 -3.92 16.54 2.11
C LYS A 64 -4.80 15.57 1.30
N ASN A 65 -4.20 14.67 0.55
CA ASN A 65 -4.89 13.76 -0.36
C ASN A 65 -5.23 12.40 0.27
N VAL A 66 -4.77 12.11 1.49
CA VAL A 66 -5.05 10.83 2.17
C VAL A 66 -6.55 10.54 2.28
N MET A 67 -7.38 11.58 2.36
CA MET A 67 -8.84 11.46 2.38
C MET A 67 -9.46 10.94 1.06
N LEU A 68 -8.70 10.93 -0.02
CA LEU A 68 -9.12 10.33 -1.29
C LEU A 68 -9.02 8.80 -1.27
N ASP A 69 -8.32 8.25 -0.26
CA ASP A 69 -8.29 6.81 0.00
C ASP A 69 -9.37 6.45 1.04
N PRO A 70 -10.23 5.44 0.81
CA PRO A 70 -11.32 5.09 1.73
C PRO A 70 -10.86 4.80 3.16
N ALA A 71 -9.72 4.11 3.32
CA ALA A 71 -9.17 3.81 4.65
C ALA A 71 -8.57 5.06 5.30
N GLY A 72 -7.92 5.92 4.52
CA GLY A 72 -7.42 7.21 4.98
C GLY A 72 -8.56 8.14 5.41
N ARG A 73 -9.64 8.20 4.61
CA ARG A 73 -10.86 8.93 4.97
C ARG A 73 -11.46 8.42 6.27
N LEU A 74 -11.62 7.11 6.41
CA LEU A 74 -12.16 6.51 7.63
C LEU A 74 -11.31 6.89 8.85
N CYS A 75 -9.98 6.81 8.77
CA CYS A 75 -9.08 7.23 9.84
C CYS A 75 -9.25 8.72 10.18
N TYR A 76 -9.36 9.58 9.18
CA TYR A 76 -9.58 11.01 9.40
C TYR A 76 -10.92 11.28 10.09
N GLU A 77 -11.99 10.64 9.64
CA GLU A 77 -13.33 10.79 10.23
C GLU A 77 -13.37 10.28 11.69
N ILE A 78 -12.65 9.19 12.00
CA ILE A 78 -12.45 8.70 13.38
C ILE A 78 -11.71 9.75 14.21
N SER A 79 -10.65 10.35 13.68
CA SER A 79 -9.88 11.39 14.39
C SER A 79 -10.70 12.64 14.69
N LYS A 80 -11.79 12.89 13.95
CA LYS A 80 -12.75 13.97 14.17
C LYS A 80 -13.89 13.59 15.11
N GLY A 81 -13.90 12.37 15.66
CA GLY A 81 -14.89 11.91 16.62
C GLY A 81 -16.27 11.62 16.02
N LEU A 82 -16.35 11.32 14.72
CA LEU A 82 -17.63 10.94 14.11
C LEU A 82 -18.20 9.68 14.78
N ASN A 83 -19.51 9.62 14.92
CA ASN A 83 -20.16 8.45 15.48
C ASN A 83 -20.16 7.26 14.52
N ASN A 84 -20.43 6.05 15.03
CA ASN A 84 -20.35 4.81 14.26
C ASN A 84 -21.32 4.79 13.08
N GLU A 85 -22.51 5.35 13.25
CA GLU A 85 -23.53 5.36 12.19
C GLU A 85 -23.06 6.16 10.96
N LEU A 86 -22.51 7.37 11.17
CA LEU A 86 -21.94 8.19 10.10
C LEU A 86 -20.71 7.54 9.47
N LEU A 87 -19.82 6.94 10.26
CA LEU A 87 -18.66 6.24 9.75
C LEU A 87 -19.07 5.08 8.83
N CYS A 88 -20.04 4.28 9.27
CA CYS A 88 -20.56 3.16 8.47
C CYS A 88 -21.26 3.67 7.19
N ALA A 89 -22.07 4.71 7.28
CA ALA A 89 -22.77 5.28 6.13
C ALA A 89 -21.77 5.82 5.07
N ASN A 90 -20.75 6.55 5.51
CA ASN A 90 -19.73 7.13 4.63
C ASN A 90 -18.90 6.03 3.95
N LEU A 91 -18.49 5.01 4.70
CA LEU A 91 -17.72 3.89 4.15
C LEU A 91 -18.55 3.05 3.17
N ALA A 92 -19.81 2.76 3.52
CA ALA A 92 -20.75 2.05 2.64
C ALA A 92 -20.99 2.81 1.33
N LYS A 93 -21.18 4.12 1.39
CA LYS A 93 -21.32 4.98 0.21
C LYS A 93 -20.10 4.89 -0.70
N THR A 94 -18.91 4.85 -0.12
CA THR A 94 -17.66 4.72 -0.89
C THR A 94 -17.57 3.36 -1.56
N PHE A 95 -17.84 2.28 -0.84
CA PHE A 95 -17.80 0.92 -1.38
C PHE A 95 -18.87 0.70 -2.47
N ASN A 96 -20.07 1.21 -2.28
CA ASN A 96 -21.14 1.10 -3.29
C ASN A 96 -20.77 1.75 -4.63
N LYS A 97 -19.97 2.82 -4.62
CA LYS A 97 -19.43 3.41 -5.86
C LYS A 97 -18.43 2.50 -6.56
N GLU A 98 -17.64 1.76 -5.80
CA GLU A 98 -16.58 0.88 -6.34
C GLU A 98 -17.13 -0.47 -6.82
N LYS A 99 -18.34 -0.83 -6.43
CA LYS A 99 -18.94 -2.14 -6.70
C LYS A 99 -19.03 -2.47 -8.20
N SER A 100 -19.20 -1.47 -9.04
CA SER A 100 -19.37 -1.61 -10.49
C SER A 100 -18.09 -1.38 -11.29
N TYR A 101 -16.96 -1.15 -10.61
CA TYR A 101 -15.70 -0.84 -11.30
C TYR A 101 -15.04 -2.10 -11.86
N ALA A 102 -14.55 -1.98 -13.09
CA ALA A 102 -13.58 -2.91 -13.65
C ALA A 102 -12.16 -2.58 -13.14
N ALA A 103 -11.23 -3.50 -13.33
CA ALA A 103 -9.81 -3.27 -13.00
C ALA A 103 -9.23 -2.07 -13.78
N SER A 104 -9.68 -1.86 -15.03
CA SER A 104 -9.30 -0.70 -15.85
C SER A 104 -9.73 0.65 -15.24
N ASP A 105 -10.86 0.70 -14.52
CA ASP A 105 -11.33 1.92 -13.89
C ASP A 105 -10.43 2.33 -12.73
N ILE A 106 -9.88 1.35 -12.03
CA ILE A 106 -8.97 1.56 -10.91
C ILE A 106 -7.71 2.32 -11.33
N VAL A 107 -7.17 1.99 -12.50
CA VAL A 107 -5.92 2.58 -13.02
C VAL A 107 -6.15 3.60 -14.14
N HIS A 108 -7.40 3.98 -14.40
CA HIS A 108 -7.78 4.93 -15.47
C HIS A 108 -7.35 4.53 -16.88
N LEU A 109 -7.38 3.25 -17.18
CA LEU A 109 -7.01 2.69 -18.47
C LEU A 109 -8.25 2.10 -19.16
N ALA A 110 -9.28 2.93 -19.40
CA ALA A 110 -10.53 2.49 -20.03
C ALA A 110 -10.35 1.86 -21.42
N SER A 111 -9.23 2.13 -22.09
CA SER A 111 -8.85 1.53 -23.38
C SER A 111 -8.16 0.16 -23.23
N ASN A 112 -7.72 -0.23 -22.03
CA ASN A 112 -7.06 -1.51 -21.83
C ASN A 112 -8.06 -2.66 -21.93
N ASN A 113 -7.94 -3.44 -23.00
CA ASN A 113 -8.88 -4.51 -23.32
C ASN A 113 -8.84 -5.70 -22.37
N ILE A 114 -7.72 -5.93 -21.69
CA ILE A 114 -7.58 -7.01 -20.71
C ILE A 114 -8.26 -6.58 -19.40
N LEU A 115 -7.84 -5.45 -18.83
CA LEU A 115 -8.28 -5.01 -17.49
C LEU A 115 -9.79 -4.76 -17.40
N LYS A 116 -10.44 -4.35 -18.49
CA LYS A 116 -11.90 -4.11 -18.47
C LYS A 116 -12.75 -5.36 -18.28
N ASN A 117 -12.18 -6.54 -18.53
CA ASN A 117 -12.86 -7.82 -18.38
C ASN A 117 -12.76 -8.39 -16.95
N TYR A 118 -12.03 -7.73 -16.07
CA TYR A 118 -11.80 -8.17 -14.69
C TYR A 118 -12.39 -7.19 -13.68
N PRO A 119 -12.90 -7.67 -12.53
CA PRO A 119 -13.44 -6.79 -11.50
C PRO A 119 -12.31 -6.01 -10.81
N ALA A 120 -12.66 -4.86 -10.23
CA ALA A 120 -11.72 -3.95 -9.57
C ALA A 120 -10.83 -4.62 -8.52
N TRP A 121 -11.37 -5.60 -7.78
CA TRP A 121 -10.65 -6.30 -6.72
C TRP A 121 -9.54 -7.23 -7.21
N SER A 122 -9.54 -7.61 -8.50
CA SER A 122 -8.51 -8.47 -9.10
C SER A 122 -7.37 -7.67 -9.75
N ILE A 123 -7.36 -6.34 -9.60
CA ILE A 123 -6.30 -5.50 -10.17
C ILE A 123 -4.92 -5.94 -9.69
N VAL A 124 -3.99 -6.02 -10.61
CA VAL A 124 -2.55 -6.20 -10.36
C VAL A 124 -1.81 -5.00 -10.92
N MET A 125 -0.70 -4.60 -10.28
CA MET A 125 0.11 -3.50 -10.79
C MET A 125 1.12 -3.98 -11.84
N PRO A 126 1.60 -3.10 -12.73
CA PRO A 126 2.55 -3.49 -13.79
C PRO A 126 3.80 -4.20 -13.29
N TRP A 127 4.25 -3.88 -12.08
CA TRP A 127 5.47 -4.40 -11.44
C TRP A 127 5.25 -5.59 -10.51
N GLU A 128 4.00 -6.03 -10.29
CA GLU A 128 3.70 -7.20 -9.47
C GLU A 128 4.00 -8.50 -10.22
N ASN A 129 4.42 -9.54 -9.47
CA ASN A 129 4.79 -10.83 -10.06
C ASN A 129 3.58 -11.77 -10.25
N LEU A 130 2.40 -11.34 -9.87
CA LEU A 130 1.14 -12.07 -10.07
C LEU A 130 0.45 -11.49 -11.31
N ASN A 131 -0.06 -12.33 -12.20
CA ASN A 131 -0.88 -11.87 -13.32
C ASN A 131 -2.34 -11.68 -12.90
N ILE A 132 -3.15 -11.05 -13.75
CA ILE A 132 -4.52 -10.69 -13.40
C ILE A 132 -5.44 -11.93 -13.34
N GLU A 133 -5.18 -12.93 -14.15
CA GLU A 133 -5.89 -14.21 -14.15
C GLU A 133 -5.66 -14.94 -12.83
N ASP A 134 -4.40 -15.09 -12.42
CA ASP A 134 -4.04 -15.73 -11.15
C ASP A 134 -4.64 -14.97 -9.95
N MET A 135 -4.64 -13.64 -10.00
CA MET A 135 -5.28 -12.84 -8.95
C MET A 135 -6.78 -13.09 -8.92
N PHE A 136 -7.43 -13.11 -10.07
CA PHE A 136 -8.87 -13.37 -10.20
C PHE A 136 -9.23 -14.77 -9.71
N ASP A 137 -8.38 -15.77 -9.98
CA ASP A 137 -8.61 -17.16 -9.60
C ASP A 137 -8.34 -17.42 -8.12
N ASN A 138 -7.28 -16.88 -7.57
CA ASN A 138 -6.80 -17.24 -6.23
C ASN A 138 -7.22 -16.27 -5.12
N TYR A 139 -7.50 -14.99 -5.44
CA TYR A 139 -7.86 -13.99 -4.42
C TYR A 139 -9.11 -14.36 -3.60
N PRO A 140 -10.17 -14.95 -4.19
CA PRO A 140 -11.33 -15.38 -3.42
C PRO A 140 -10.97 -16.27 -2.23
N ASP A 141 -10.16 -17.28 -2.44
CA ASP A 141 -9.76 -18.20 -1.36
C ASP A 141 -8.94 -17.50 -0.28
N ILE A 142 -8.00 -16.64 -0.69
CA ILE A 142 -7.20 -15.83 0.24
C ILE A 142 -8.11 -14.87 1.02
N PHE A 143 -9.04 -14.22 0.35
CA PHE A 143 -9.98 -13.29 0.96
C PHE A 143 -10.85 -13.99 2.01
N PHE A 144 -11.51 -15.09 1.67
CA PHE A 144 -12.39 -15.81 2.58
C PHE A 144 -11.62 -16.44 3.74
N LYS A 145 -10.44 -17.03 3.49
CA LYS A 145 -9.58 -17.56 4.55
C LYS A 145 -9.21 -16.48 5.57
N ASN A 146 -8.77 -15.32 5.11
CA ASN A 146 -8.38 -14.22 5.97
C ASN A 146 -9.58 -13.63 6.76
N ARG A 147 -10.79 -13.69 6.22
CA ARG A 147 -11.99 -13.19 6.91
C ARG A 147 -12.53 -14.19 7.91
N ARG A 148 -12.49 -15.50 7.60
CA ARG A 148 -12.86 -16.55 8.56
C ARG A 148 -11.93 -16.54 9.78
N SER A 149 -10.65 -16.34 9.62
CA SER A 149 -9.71 -16.21 10.75
C SER A 149 -10.03 -15.02 11.66
N ARG A 150 -10.89 -14.08 11.20
CA ARG A 150 -11.40 -12.94 11.98
C ARG A 150 -12.86 -13.11 12.42
N GLY A 151 -13.38 -14.33 12.43
CA GLY A 151 -14.72 -14.65 12.90
C GLY A 151 -15.88 -14.32 11.95
N LEU A 152 -15.61 -14.00 10.67
CA LEU A 152 -16.67 -13.81 9.68
C LEU A 152 -17.09 -15.14 9.08
N ILE A 153 -18.39 -15.40 9.08
CA ILE A 153 -19.01 -16.60 8.49
C ILE A 153 -19.58 -16.23 7.13
N PHE A 154 -19.38 -17.10 6.11
CA PHE A 154 -19.87 -16.92 4.76
C PHE A 154 -20.65 -18.15 4.32
N GLU A 155 -21.75 -17.93 3.62
CA GLU A 155 -22.60 -18.98 3.07
C GLU A 155 -22.00 -19.65 1.84
N SER A 156 -21.18 -18.90 1.08
CA SER A 156 -20.53 -19.36 -0.15
C SER A 156 -19.13 -18.78 -0.28
N ASN A 157 -18.25 -19.49 -0.98
CA ASN A 157 -16.90 -19.06 -1.33
C ASN A 157 -16.78 -18.70 -2.82
N ASP A 158 -17.90 -18.62 -3.55
CA ASP A 158 -17.83 -18.30 -4.96
C ASP A 158 -17.30 -16.85 -5.18
N ARG A 159 -16.73 -16.62 -6.36
CA ARG A 159 -16.11 -15.35 -6.73
C ARG A 159 -17.08 -14.16 -6.71
N LEU A 160 -18.34 -14.41 -7.03
CA LEU A 160 -19.38 -13.37 -7.04
C LEU A 160 -19.78 -12.98 -5.62
N SER A 161 -19.65 -13.91 -4.66
CA SER A 161 -19.97 -13.62 -3.27
C SER A 161 -18.97 -12.68 -2.60
N ILE A 162 -17.73 -12.55 -3.11
CA ILE A 162 -16.76 -11.53 -2.64
C ILE A 162 -17.39 -10.13 -2.69
N ILE A 163 -17.98 -9.79 -3.83
CA ILE A 163 -18.60 -8.48 -4.02
C ILE A 163 -19.71 -8.27 -2.99
N LYS A 164 -20.58 -9.27 -2.81
CA LYS A 164 -21.67 -9.20 -1.84
C LYS A 164 -21.15 -9.02 -0.41
N VAL A 165 -20.08 -9.73 -0.06
CA VAL A 165 -19.47 -9.65 1.29
C VAL A 165 -18.79 -8.31 1.52
N MET A 166 -17.95 -7.84 0.58
CA MET A 166 -17.22 -6.57 0.71
C MET A 166 -18.14 -5.36 0.84
N TYR A 167 -19.37 -5.46 0.33
CA TYR A 167 -20.34 -4.36 0.37
C TYR A 167 -21.49 -4.62 1.36
N SER A 168 -21.41 -5.66 2.20
CA SER A 168 -22.40 -5.94 3.23
C SER A 168 -22.25 -4.96 4.41
N SER A 169 -23.39 -4.63 5.06
CA SER A 169 -23.39 -3.79 6.28
C SER A 169 -22.50 -4.38 7.37
N LYS A 170 -22.59 -5.69 7.59
CA LYS A 170 -21.78 -6.39 8.57
C LYS A 170 -20.26 -6.27 8.31
N PHE A 171 -19.84 -6.27 7.04
CA PHE A 171 -18.43 -6.06 6.68
C PHE A 171 -18.01 -4.62 6.98
N VAL A 172 -18.85 -3.65 6.64
CA VAL A 172 -18.60 -2.22 6.89
C VAL A 172 -18.49 -1.95 8.39
N GLU A 173 -19.44 -2.44 9.19
CA GLU A 173 -19.44 -2.30 10.66
C GLU A 173 -18.17 -2.88 11.29
N ASN A 174 -17.82 -4.11 10.90
CA ASN A 174 -16.60 -4.77 11.38
C ASN A 174 -15.35 -3.97 10.99
N ARG A 175 -15.31 -3.39 9.78
CA ARG A 175 -14.20 -2.57 9.32
C ARG A 175 -14.06 -1.29 10.14
N VAL A 176 -15.16 -0.62 10.43
CA VAL A 176 -15.20 0.58 11.28
C VAL A 176 -14.75 0.24 12.70
N SER A 177 -15.28 -0.83 13.33
CA SER A 177 -14.88 -1.26 14.68
C SER A 177 -13.38 -1.54 14.76
N GLN A 178 -12.86 -2.38 13.87
CA GLN A 178 -11.43 -2.71 13.83
C GLN A 178 -10.53 -1.49 13.68
N MET A 179 -10.94 -0.52 12.85
CA MET A 179 -10.16 0.69 12.64
C MET A 179 -10.19 1.59 13.88
N LYS A 180 -11.34 1.72 14.55
CA LYS A 180 -11.46 2.49 15.81
C LYS A 180 -10.62 1.88 16.91
N GLU A 181 -10.76 0.58 17.17
CA GLU A 181 -9.99 -0.13 18.18
C GLU A 181 -8.47 0.04 17.98
N LEU A 182 -8.03 -0.08 16.73
CA LEU A 182 -6.63 0.12 16.38
C LEU A 182 -6.20 1.59 16.56
N PHE A 183 -7.07 2.55 16.18
CA PHE A 183 -6.82 3.97 16.35
C PHE A 183 -6.67 4.33 17.82
N GLU A 184 -7.59 3.90 18.67
CA GLU A 184 -7.56 4.13 20.11
C GLU A 184 -6.34 3.49 20.77
N SER A 185 -6.00 2.27 20.36
CA SER A 185 -4.79 1.58 20.84
C SER A 185 -3.51 2.34 20.48
N ILE A 186 -3.37 2.83 19.25
CA ILE A 186 -2.18 3.58 18.84
C ILE A 186 -2.14 4.95 19.49
N ASN A 187 -3.29 5.62 19.56
CA ASN A 187 -3.38 6.96 20.19
C ASN A 187 -3.05 6.94 21.68
N SER A 188 -3.46 5.90 22.41
CA SER A 188 -3.25 5.80 23.86
C SER A 188 -1.90 5.18 24.26
N LYS A 189 -1.43 4.18 23.52
CA LYS A 189 -0.24 3.38 23.89
C LYS A 189 0.97 3.63 22.99
N GLY A 190 0.78 4.41 21.92
CA GLY A 190 1.75 4.53 20.83
C GLY A 190 1.87 3.24 20.02
N LEU A 191 2.81 3.24 19.09
CA LEU A 191 3.21 2.00 18.42
C LEU A 191 3.92 1.10 19.43
N ILE A 192 3.30 0.00 19.79
CA ILE A 192 3.99 -1.08 20.51
C ILE A 192 5.19 -1.46 19.64
N LYS A 193 6.38 -1.51 20.25
CA LYS A 193 7.61 -1.96 19.59
C LYS A 193 7.39 -3.39 19.12
N ASP A 194 6.88 -3.53 17.92
CA ASP A 194 6.52 -4.82 17.35
C ASP A 194 7.72 -5.37 16.58
N SER A 195 8.02 -6.63 16.79
CA SER A 195 8.99 -7.38 15.99
C SER A 195 8.61 -7.41 14.49
N ASN A 196 7.34 -7.20 14.18
CA ASN A 196 6.78 -7.17 12.83
C ASN A 196 6.58 -5.75 12.31
N LEU A 197 7.68 -5.12 11.89
CA LEU A 197 7.59 -3.86 11.15
C LEU A 197 6.85 -4.08 9.82
N PRO A 198 5.95 -3.16 9.45
CA PRO A 198 5.30 -3.20 8.14
C PRO A 198 6.31 -3.15 7.01
N LYS A 199 5.95 -3.79 5.91
CA LYS A 199 6.78 -3.80 4.70
C LYS A 199 6.34 -2.68 3.76
N ILE A 200 7.32 -2.01 3.15
CA ILE A 200 7.10 -0.99 2.14
C ILE A 200 7.82 -1.35 0.85
N ASN A 201 7.27 -0.87 -0.25
CA ASN A 201 7.92 -0.88 -1.55
C ASN A 201 8.43 0.53 -1.87
N ILE A 202 9.58 0.62 -2.51
CA ILE A 202 10.16 1.88 -2.97
C ILE A 202 9.94 2.01 -4.47
N LEU A 203 9.32 3.12 -4.87
CA LEU A 203 9.29 3.57 -6.26
C LEU A 203 10.52 4.44 -6.51
N LYS A 204 11.34 4.07 -7.48
CA LYS A 204 12.55 4.81 -7.85
C LYS A 204 12.42 5.37 -9.27
N LYS A 205 12.73 6.66 -9.43
CA LYS A 205 12.79 7.38 -10.69
C LYS A 205 14.03 8.25 -10.70
N GLN A 206 15.06 7.86 -11.44
CA GLN A 206 16.36 8.54 -11.42
C GLN A 206 16.91 8.70 -10.00
N HIS A 207 17.03 9.92 -9.50
CA HIS A 207 17.52 10.25 -8.16
C HIS A 207 16.43 10.44 -7.12
N GLU A 208 15.16 10.38 -7.52
CA GLU A 208 14.02 10.55 -6.64
C GLU A 208 13.43 9.20 -6.25
N TRP A 209 12.77 9.19 -5.09
CA TRP A 209 12.06 8.01 -4.64
C TRP A 209 10.78 8.36 -3.88
N ARG A 210 9.85 7.41 -3.86
CA ARG A 210 8.64 7.42 -3.06
C ARG A 210 8.48 6.04 -2.44
N TRP A 211 7.70 5.93 -1.40
CA TRP A 211 7.36 4.64 -0.82
C TRP A 211 5.84 4.43 -0.80
N PHE A 212 5.43 3.18 -0.85
CA PHE A 212 4.05 2.80 -0.60
C PHE A 212 4.01 1.49 0.18
N MET A 213 2.85 1.23 0.84
CA MET A 213 2.69 0.05 1.66
C MET A 213 2.73 -1.21 0.80
N GLY A 214 3.54 -2.18 1.26
CA GLY A 214 3.52 -3.55 0.79
C GLY A 214 2.58 -4.41 1.63
N ASP A 215 3.06 -5.57 2.06
CA ASP A 215 2.28 -6.49 2.89
C ASP A 215 2.17 -6.00 4.33
N GLY A 216 0.94 -5.78 4.78
CA GLY A 216 0.61 -5.42 6.17
C GLY A 216 0.93 -3.97 6.55
N GLY A 217 0.32 -3.50 7.64
CA GLY A 217 0.59 -2.18 8.20
C GLY A 217 -0.16 -1.00 7.58
N ASN A 218 -0.97 -1.21 6.54
CA ASN A 218 -1.74 -0.15 5.88
C ASN A 218 -2.54 0.69 6.89
N HIS A 219 -3.32 0.05 7.77
CA HIS A 219 -4.12 0.77 8.77
C HIS A 219 -3.26 1.58 9.73
N ARG A 220 -2.12 1.01 10.17
CA ARG A 220 -1.18 1.71 11.06
C ARG A 220 -0.61 2.97 10.41
N SER A 221 -0.25 2.91 9.13
CA SER A 221 0.26 4.08 8.42
C SER A 221 -0.78 5.19 8.29
N TYR A 222 -2.04 4.85 7.99
CA TYR A 222 -3.13 5.84 7.96
C TYR A 222 -3.33 6.50 9.33
N ILE A 223 -3.39 5.70 10.40
CA ILE A 223 -3.60 6.20 11.75
C ILE A 223 -2.46 7.13 12.18
N LEU A 224 -1.21 6.73 11.98
CA LEU A 224 -0.05 7.56 12.33
C LEU A 224 -0.03 8.86 11.55
N SER A 225 -0.35 8.82 10.25
CA SER A 225 -0.47 10.03 9.44
C SER A 225 -1.58 10.95 9.96
N CYS A 226 -2.75 10.41 10.33
CA CYS A 226 -3.85 11.20 10.91
C CYS A 226 -3.53 11.76 12.30
N LEU A 227 -2.67 11.08 13.08
CA LEU A 227 -2.17 11.56 14.37
C LEU A 227 -1.01 12.58 14.24
N GLY A 228 -0.63 12.95 13.01
CA GLY A 228 0.38 13.97 12.76
C GLY A 228 1.83 13.49 12.87
N HIS A 229 2.08 12.18 12.84
CA HIS A 229 3.44 11.69 12.78
C HIS A 229 4.10 12.07 11.46
N GLU A 230 5.33 12.57 11.51
CA GLU A 230 6.09 12.94 10.30
C GLU A 230 6.75 11.74 9.64
N PHE A 231 7.05 10.70 10.41
CA PHE A 231 7.82 9.54 9.97
C PHE A 231 7.13 8.22 10.32
N PHE A 232 7.45 7.20 9.53
CA PHE A 232 6.95 5.85 9.70
C PHE A 232 8.09 4.83 9.69
N SER A 233 8.12 3.94 10.70
CA SER A 233 9.10 2.85 10.77
C SER A 233 8.64 1.65 9.97
N ALA A 234 9.46 1.19 9.02
CA ALA A 234 9.12 0.10 8.12
C ALA A 234 10.35 -0.74 7.73
N ARG A 235 10.11 -1.84 7.01
CA ARG A 235 11.15 -2.61 6.30
C ARG A 235 10.93 -2.46 4.81
N VAL A 236 12.02 -2.28 4.05
CA VAL A 236 11.95 -2.27 2.59
C VAL A 236 11.76 -3.70 2.09
N SER A 237 10.70 -3.94 1.32
CA SER A 237 10.41 -5.23 0.68
C SER A 237 10.97 -5.29 -0.73
N ASN A 238 10.59 -4.32 -1.57
CA ASN A 238 10.97 -4.29 -2.97
C ASN A 238 11.37 -2.89 -3.40
N ILE A 239 12.16 -2.82 -4.48
CA ILE A 239 12.48 -1.59 -5.19
C ILE A 239 11.96 -1.72 -6.61
N ILE A 240 11.07 -0.82 -6.97
CA ILE A 240 10.44 -0.73 -8.28
C ILE A 240 11.12 0.43 -9.00
N ASP A 241 12.05 0.08 -9.90
CA ASP A 241 12.82 1.06 -10.66
C ASP A 241 12.14 1.33 -12.00
N LYS A 242 11.83 2.60 -12.28
CA LYS A 242 11.20 3.01 -13.53
C LYS A 242 12.02 2.62 -14.77
N ASP A 243 13.33 2.63 -14.66
CA ASP A 243 14.22 2.29 -15.77
C ASP A 243 14.07 0.82 -16.21
N ASN A 244 13.50 -0.03 -15.33
CA ASN A 244 13.25 -1.44 -15.60
C ASN A 244 11.84 -1.76 -16.11
N ILE A 245 11.07 -0.77 -16.53
CA ILE A 245 9.64 -0.92 -16.91
C ILE A 245 9.40 -2.05 -17.92
N LYS A 246 10.23 -2.16 -18.94
CA LYS A 246 10.15 -3.21 -19.96
C LYS A 246 10.34 -4.64 -19.42
N ASN A 247 10.90 -4.75 -18.21
CA ASN A 247 11.17 -6.02 -17.55
C ASN A 247 10.12 -6.37 -16.48
N TRP A 248 9.18 -5.46 -16.19
CA TRP A 248 8.12 -5.77 -15.23
C TRP A 248 7.22 -6.89 -15.73
N HIS A 249 6.79 -7.74 -14.80
CA HIS A 249 6.09 -8.98 -15.13
C HIS A 249 4.84 -8.73 -16.00
N ASN A 250 3.97 -7.82 -15.58
CA ASN A 250 2.72 -7.55 -16.26
C ASN A 250 2.86 -6.65 -17.51
N VAL A 251 4.07 -6.15 -17.80
CA VAL A 251 4.42 -5.56 -19.08
C VAL A 251 4.90 -6.65 -20.06
N LYS A 252 5.71 -7.60 -19.57
CA LYS A 252 6.21 -8.71 -20.39
C LYS A 252 5.11 -9.66 -20.86
N ASN A 253 4.11 -9.93 -20.00
CA ASN A 253 3.00 -10.81 -20.37
C ASN A 253 1.89 -10.10 -21.17
N GLY A 254 2.03 -8.79 -21.43
CA GLY A 254 1.11 -8.02 -22.26
C GLY A 254 -0.14 -7.50 -21.54
N THR A 255 -0.28 -7.71 -20.22
CA THR A 255 -1.39 -7.13 -19.44
C THR A 255 -1.38 -5.59 -19.53
N TYR A 256 -0.18 -5.01 -19.55
CA TYR A 256 0.04 -3.58 -19.75
C TYR A 256 1.01 -3.32 -20.90
N SER A 257 0.72 -2.34 -21.71
CA SER A 257 1.73 -1.74 -22.57
C SER A 257 2.75 -0.96 -21.73
N LYS A 258 3.94 -0.70 -22.30
CA LYS A 258 4.95 0.14 -21.66
C LYS A 258 4.40 1.51 -21.26
N ASN A 259 3.65 2.16 -22.14
CA ASN A 259 3.09 3.49 -21.91
C ASN A 259 2.07 3.50 -20.77
N GLU A 260 1.21 2.48 -20.70
CA GLU A 260 0.25 2.31 -19.59
C GLU A 260 0.97 2.11 -18.26
N ALA A 261 2.01 1.27 -18.23
CA ALA A 261 2.83 1.03 -17.07
C ALA A 261 3.58 2.29 -16.60
N GLU A 262 4.09 3.11 -17.53
CA GLU A 262 4.67 4.42 -17.22
C GLU A 262 3.66 5.38 -16.64
N PHE A 263 2.47 5.46 -17.21
CA PHE A 263 1.38 6.29 -16.72
C PHE A 263 1.00 5.94 -15.28
N ILE A 264 0.83 4.64 -14.97
CA ILE A 264 0.50 4.16 -13.62
C ILE A 264 1.63 4.51 -12.65
N PHE A 265 2.88 4.22 -13.02
CA PHE A 265 4.04 4.52 -12.17
C PHE A 265 4.14 6.01 -11.86
N ASP A 266 4.05 6.87 -12.87
CA ASP A 266 4.16 8.32 -12.68
C ASP A 266 2.98 8.88 -11.88
N SER A 267 1.79 8.30 -12.00
CA SER A 267 0.62 8.65 -11.19
C SER A 267 0.85 8.32 -9.70
N TYR A 268 1.34 7.13 -9.40
CA TYR A 268 1.75 6.75 -8.05
C TYR A 268 2.87 7.65 -7.52
N PHE A 269 3.87 7.90 -8.35
CA PHE A 269 5.02 8.71 -7.96
C PHE A 269 4.62 10.14 -7.58
N LYS A 270 3.72 10.75 -8.36
CA LYS A 270 3.17 12.09 -8.11
C LYS A 270 2.24 12.12 -6.88
N GLY A 271 1.65 10.98 -6.51
CA GLY A 271 0.60 10.92 -5.48
C GLY A 271 -0.70 11.55 -5.95
N SER A 272 -0.87 11.64 -7.27
CA SER A 272 -2.09 12.14 -7.87
C SER A 272 -3.15 11.04 -7.86
N LYS A 273 -4.41 11.47 -7.88
CA LYS A 273 -5.57 10.61 -7.89
C LYS A 273 -5.44 9.57 -9.02
N VAL A 274 -5.26 8.31 -8.65
CA VAL A 274 -5.17 7.20 -9.60
C VAL A 274 -6.56 6.64 -9.92
N PHE A 275 -7.59 6.96 -9.13
CA PHE A 275 -8.91 6.33 -9.22
C PHE A 275 -10.00 7.29 -9.68
N ARG A 276 -10.77 6.91 -10.73
CA ARG A 276 -12.04 7.57 -11.07
C ARG A 276 -13.04 7.33 -9.93
N GLY A 277 -13.74 8.38 -9.50
CA GLY A 277 -14.87 8.24 -8.59
C GLY A 277 -14.62 8.58 -7.13
N MET A 278 -13.43 8.99 -6.75
CA MET A 278 -13.16 9.51 -5.41
C MET A 278 -13.31 11.05 -5.38
N VAL A 279 -14.52 11.56 -5.55
CA VAL A 279 -14.89 12.95 -5.29
C VAL A 279 -15.94 12.95 -4.20
#